data_0f22281b2b0919e1edf9d34b90361f28
#
_entry.id   0f22281b2b0919e1edf9d34b90361f28
#
_cell.length_a   1.000
_cell.length_b   1.000
_cell.length_c   1.000
_cell.angle_alpha   90.00
_cell.angle_beta   90.00
_cell.angle_gamma   90.00
#
_symmetry.space_group_name_H-M   'P 1'
#
loop_
_entity.id
_entity.type
_entity.pdbx_description
1 polymer ?
#
loop_
_entity_poly.entity_id
_entity_poly.type
_entity_poly.pdbx_seq_one_letter_code
_entity_poly.pdbx_strand_id
1 'polypeptide(L)'
;MEARTLGDGLTVWLDPMRDVRSVALGVYVAGGSADEEPSALGSTHFLEHLLFRRSRRRSGAEIARTTDRLGGDCDAYTCKEWMAVHARTPSERLGDALSLLLDLTEAPAFTAEDVETERKVILEEMAEANDVPEDRLHETFVRSYWPDHPLGAPILGTDETVRSLSRSRLVGRFREIFRPERTFLVAVGAFEPEAFLKLLSKERRMRRRSPVPPLPAHAPPRRSPRTESCAFHIQRPDLNQTHLLVGTPAPAYADRQVPAAWLLSVVLGGGVSSRLWRRVRERHGLAYHVGAGLTLHRDGGMAL
;
A
#
# COMPACT_ATOMS: atom_id res chain seq x y z
N MET A 1 12.92 -4.59 -19.03
CA MET A 1 11.53 -4.77 -18.55
C MET A 1 10.58 -4.82 -19.75
N GLU A 2 9.72 -5.81 -19.84
CA GLU A 2 8.75 -6.00 -20.93
C GLU A 2 7.33 -6.09 -20.37
N ALA A 3 6.35 -5.48 -21.05
CA ALA A 3 4.95 -5.52 -20.65
C ALA A 3 4.14 -6.38 -21.62
N ARG A 4 3.27 -7.22 -21.07
CA ARG A 4 2.32 -8.07 -21.80
C ARG A 4 0.92 -7.93 -21.22
N THR A 5 -0.05 -7.54 -22.02
CA THR A 5 -1.46 -7.53 -21.60
C THR A 5 -2.14 -8.83 -22.03
N LEU A 6 -2.72 -9.53 -21.05
CA LEU A 6 -3.45 -10.76 -21.29
C LEU A 6 -4.86 -10.48 -21.84
N GLY A 7 -5.49 -11.50 -22.41
CA GLY A 7 -6.80 -11.35 -23.05
C GLY A 7 -7.95 -10.91 -22.15
N ASP A 8 -7.78 -10.94 -20.83
CA ASP A 8 -8.74 -10.45 -19.83
C ASP A 8 -8.39 -9.07 -19.25
N GLY A 9 -7.35 -8.41 -19.79
CA GLY A 9 -6.93 -7.06 -19.40
C GLY A 9 -5.85 -7.01 -18.33
N LEU A 10 -5.43 -8.15 -17.71
CA LEU A 10 -4.32 -8.16 -16.78
C LEU A 10 -3.01 -7.78 -17.49
N THR A 11 -2.31 -6.78 -16.98
CA THR A 11 -0.98 -6.40 -17.46
C THR A 11 0.08 -7.09 -16.62
N VAL A 12 1.03 -7.77 -17.31
CA VAL A 12 2.17 -8.47 -16.71
C VAL A 12 3.44 -7.76 -17.12
N TRP A 13 4.23 -7.34 -16.14
CA TRP A 13 5.55 -6.74 -16.33
C TRP A 13 6.63 -7.77 -16.00
N LEU A 14 7.56 -8.01 -16.92
CA LEU A 14 8.61 -9.01 -16.82
C LEU A 14 10.00 -8.35 -16.91
N ASP A 15 10.84 -8.62 -15.93
CA ASP A 15 12.24 -8.17 -15.93
C ASP A 15 13.16 -9.34 -15.53
N PRO A 16 13.49 -10.22 -16.48
CA PRO A 16 14.33 -11.37 -16.21
C PRO A 16 15.78 -10.94 -15.96
N MET A 17 16.37 -11.43 -14.87
CA MET A 17 17.75 -11.15 -14.46
C MET A 17 18.56 -12.47 -14.42
N ARG A 18 19.68 -12.53 -15.15
CA ARG A 18 20.47 -13.77 -15.28
C ARG A 18 21.42 -14.03 -14.12
N ASP A 19 21.85 -12.96 -13.45
CA ASP A 19 22.92 -13.03 -12.44
C ASP A 19 22.41 -13.09 -10.99
N VAL A 20 21.12 -13.36 -10.81
CA VAL A 20 20.50 -13.50 -9.49
C VAL A 20 19.91 -14.91 -9.31
N ARG A 21 19.71 -15.34 -8.06
CA ARG A 21 19.10 -16.64 -7.71
C ARG A 21 17.74 -16.49 -7.02
N SER A 22 17.20 -15.31 -7.03
CA SER A 22 15.91 -15.00 -6.41
C SER A 22 14.95 -14.43 -7.45
N VAL A 23 13.67 -14.44 -7.10
CA VAL A 23 12.61 -13.79 -7.83
C VAL A 23 11.76 -12.98 -6.87
N ALA A 24 11.38 -11.79 -7.30
CA ALA A 24 10.36 -10.95 -6.67
C ALA A 24 9.12 -10.92 -7.54
N LEU A 25 7.98 -11.21 -6.94
CA LEU A 25 6.66 -11.14 -7.57
C LEU A 25 5.82 -10.10 -6.83
N GLY A 26 5.03 -9.33 -7.55
CA GLY A 26 4.10 -8.39 -6.95
C GLY A 26 2.80 -8.30 -7.75
N VAL A 27 1.68 -8.35 -7.06
CA VAL A 27 0.37 -8.01 -7.60
C VAL A 27 0.00 -6.63 -7.08
N TYR A 28 0.00 -5.65 -7.97
CA TYR A 28 -0.32 -4.27 -7.67
C TYR A 28 -1.71 -3.94 -8.18
N VAL A 29 -2.50 -3.29 -7.36
CA VAL A 29 -3.89 -2.94 -7.66
C VAL A 29 -4.03 -1.43 -7.65
N ALA A 30 -4.50 -0.86 -8.76
CA ALA A 30 -4.82 0.57 -8.86
C ALA A 30 -6.12 0.87 -8.11
N GLY A 31 -6.00 1.06 -6.81
CA GLY A 31 -7.09 1.31 -5.89
C GLY A 31 -6.59 1.27 -4.45
N GLY A 32 -6.47 2.42 -3.81
CA GLY A 32 -5.97 2.58 -2.46
C GLY A 32 -7.01 3.21 -1.53
N SER A 33 -6.59 3.63 -0.33
CA SER A 33 -7.49 4.21 0.65
C SER A 33 -8.11 5.53 0.20
N ALA A 34 -7.45 6.28 -0.68
CA ALA A 34 -8.00 7.50 -1.23
C ALA A 34 -9.11 7.28 -2.30
N ASP A 35 -9.37 6.02 -2.70
CA ASP A 35 -10.50 5.66 -3.57
C ASP A 35 -11.73 5.18 -2.78
N GLU A 36 -11.71 5.29 -1.47
CA GLU A 36 -12.79 4.84 -0.60
C GLU A 36 -13.88 5.90 -0.44
N GLU A 37 -15.11 5.42 -0.33
CA GLU A 37 -16.23 6.27 0.09
C GLU A 37 -16.04 6.71 1.55
N PRO A 38 -16.43 7.95 1.94
CA PRO A 38 -16.28 8.43 3.31
C PRO A 38 -16.89 7.50 4.37
N SER A 39 -17.96 6.80 4.03
CA SER A 39 -18.63 5.81 4.90
C SER A 39 -17.96 4.43 4.90
N ALA A 40 -16.85 4.24 4.18
CA ALA A 40 -16.13 2.99 4.03
C ALA A 40 -14.62 3.13 4.20
N LEU A 41 -14.17 4.21 4.85
CA LEU A 41 -12.76 4.43 5.14
C LEU A 41 -12.18 3.22 5.90
N GLY A 42 -10.97 2.80 5.49
CA GLY A 42 -10.30 1.62 6.02
C GLY A 42 -10.68 0.31 5.33
N SER A 43 -11.59 0.32 4.36
CA SER A 43 -12.03 -0.92 3.68
C SER A 43 -10.93 -1.60 2.89
N THR A 44 -9.99 -0.84 2.30
CA THR A 44 -8.87 -1.40 1.53
C THR A 44 -7.82 -2.01 2.47
N HIS A 45 -7.51 -1.35 3.57
CA HIS A 45 -6.65 -1.89 4.62
C HIS A 45 -7.28 -3.15 5.26
N PHE A 46 -8.56 -3.13 5.53
CA PHE A 46 -9.28 -4.32 6.02
C PHE A 46 -9.17 -5.50 5.04
N LEU A 47 -9.25 -5.25 3.72
CA LEU A 47 -9.03 -6.28 2.70
C LEU A 47 -7.61 -6.84 2.76
N GLU A 48 -6.60 -6.02 2.98
CA GLU A 48 -5.21 -6.45 3.15
C GLU A 48 -5.09 -7.57 4.20
N HIS A 49 -5.61 -7.35 5.40
CA HIS A 49 -5.67 -8.34 6.48
C HIS A 49 -6.42 -9.60 6.07
N LEU A 50 -7.59 -9.44 5.45
CA LEU A 50 -8.44 -10.56 5.07
C LEU A 50 -7.85 -11.46 4.00
N LEU A 51 -6.98 -10.94 3.11
CA LEU A 51 -6.34 -11.74 2.07
C LEU A 51 -5.53 -12.90 2.65
N PHE A 52 -4.88 -12.71 3.80
CA PHE A 52 -4.05 -13.73 4.45
C PHE A 52 -4.82 -14.69 5.37
N ARG A 53 -6.11 -14.43 5.62
CA ARG A 53 -6.92 -15.29 6.49
C ARG A 53 -7.33 -16.59 5.82
N ARG A 54 -7.73 -16.51 4.54
CA ARG A 54 -8.26 -17.69 3.83
C ARG A 54 -8.37 -17.44 2.33
N SER A 55 -8.10 -18.46 1.56
CA SER A 55 -8.50 -18.53 0.14
C SER A 55 -9.47 -19.69 -0.08
N ARG A 56 -10.00 -19.80 -1.29
CA ARG A 56 -10.84 -20.96 -1.67
C ARG A 56 -10.06 -22.28 -1.68
N ARG A 57 -8.73 -22.23 -1.71
CA ARG A 57 -7.84 -23.39 -1.85
C ARG A 57 -6.98 -23.63 -0.61
N ARG A 58 -6.80 -22.64 0.25
CA ARG A 58 -5.94 -22.70 1.42
C ARG A 58 -6.62 -22.09 2.64
N SER A 59 -6.54 -22.78 3.76
CA SER A 59 -6.81 -22.20 5.07
C SER A 59 -5.72 -21.21 5.48
N GLY A 60 -5.96 -20.38 6.48
CA GLY A 60 -4.96 -19.44 7.02
C GLY A 60 -3.68 -20.16 7.48
N ALA A 61 -3.82 -21.32 8.13
CA ALA A 61 -2.66 -22.12 8.54
C ALA A 61 -1.86 -22.68 7.34
N GLU A 62 -2.51 -22.97 6.22
CA GLU A 62 -1.82 -23.39 5.00
C GLU A 62 -1.18 -22.21 4.28
N ILE A 63 -1.78 -21.03 4.29
CA ILE A 63 -1.17 -19.79 3.80
C ILE A 63 0.10 -19.52 4.59
N ALA A 64 0.03 -19.46 5.92
CA ALA A 64 1.20 -19.23 6.78
C ALA A 64 2.33 -20.25 6.53
N ARG A 65 2.01 -21.55 6.54
CA ARG A 65 3.00 -22.58 6.23
C ARG A 65 3.59 -22.48 4.82
N THR A 66 2.80 -22.03 3.84
CA THR A 66 3.30 -21.83 2.48
C THR A 66 4.23 -20.64 2.43
N THR A 67 3.89 -19.53 3.09
CA THR A 67 4.75 -18.35 3.26
C THR A 67 6.09 -18.73 3.88
N ASP A 68 6.10 -19.45 5.00
CA ASP A 68 7.34 -19.92 5.65
C ASP A 68 8.21 -20.78 4.71
N ARG A 69 7.59 -21.63 3.89
CA ARG A 69 8.30 -22.52 2.95
C ARG A 69 8.86 -21.80 1.72
N LEU A 70 8.42 -20.59 1.44
CA LEU A 70 8.99 -19.79 0.34
C LEU A 70 10.48 -19.49 0.59
N GLY A 71 10.92 -19.46 1.84
CA GLY A 71 12.31 -19.13 2.20
C GLY A 71 12.67 -17.68 1.90
N GLY A 72 11.69 -16.81 1.95
CA GLY A 72 11.79 -15.38 1.75
C GLY A 72 10.64 -14.67 2.47
N ASP A 73 10.10 -13.62 1.87
CA ASP A 73 8.99 -12.86 2.40
C ASP A 73 7.74 -12.93 1.50
N CYS A 74 6.57 -12.84 2.09
CA CYS A 74 5.30 -12.65 1.40
C CYS A 74 4.42 -11.79 2.29
N ASP A 75 4.06 -10.61 1.79
CA ASP A 75 3.35 -9.60 2.55
C ASP A 75 2.44 -8.76 1.66
N ALA A 76 1.63 -7.87 2.26
CA ALA A 76 0.85 -6.88 1.54
C ALA A 76 0.95 -5.52 2.24
N TYR A 77 0.62 -4.47 1.51
CA TYR A 77 0.50 -3.14 2.07
C TYR A 77 -0.46 -2.26 1.28
N THR A 78 -1.13 -1.37 2.00
CA THR A 78 -2.09 -0.42 1.46
C THR A 78 -1.50 0.99 1.48
N CYS A 79 -1.52 1.63 0.31
CA CYS A 79 -1.19 3.04 0.15
C CYS A 79 -2.44 3.88 -0.13
N LYS A 80 -2.28 5.19 -0.26
CA LYS A 80 -3.37 6.09 -0.62
C LYS A 80 -3.99 5.77 -1.99
N GLU A 81 -3.18 5.43 -2.98
CA GLU A 81 -3.62 5.29 -4.37
C GLU A 81 -3.54 3.86 -4.92
N TRP A 82 -2.96 2.94 -4.21
CA TRP A 82 -2.77 1.56 -4.61
C TRP A 82 -2.57 0.62 -3.42
N MET A 83 -2.73 -0.67 -3.69
CA MET A 83 -2.46 -1.76 -2.77
C MET A 83 -1.55 -2.77 -3.47
N ALA A 84 -0.66 -3.42 -2.73
CA ALA A 84 0.17 -4.49 -3.25
C ALA A 84 0.12 -5.73 -2.38
N VAL A 85 0.25 -6.88 -3.04
CA VAL A 85 0.56 -8.17 -2.42
C VAL A 85 1.82 -8.68 -3.10
N HIS A 86 2.88 -8.94 -2.37
CA HIS A 86 4.17 -9.29 -2.94
C HIS A 86 4.82 -10.48 -2.26
N ALA A 87 5.74 -11.12 -2.97
CA ALA A 87 6.60 -12.16 -2.43
C ALA A 87 7.99 -12.06 -3.03
N ARG A 88 9.00 -12.35 -2.23
CA ARG A 88 10.37 -12.54 -2.68
C ARG A 88 10.86 -13.91 -2.20
N THR A 89 11.47 -14.67 -3.09
CA THR A 89 11.80 -16.07 -2.83
C THR A 89 12.97 -16.53 -3.70
N PRO A 90 13.69 -17.60 -3.35
CA PRO A 90 14.58 -18.29 -4.29
C PRO A 90 13.85 -18.71 -5.58
N SER A 91 14.54 -18.66 -6.71
CA SER A 91 13.94 -18.88 -8.04
C SER A 91 13.28 -20.26 -8.20
N GLU A 92 13.78 -21.27 -7.53
CA GLU A 92 13.19 -22.61 -7.52
C GLU A 92 11.81 -22.69 -6.83
N ARG A 93 11.44 -21.66 -6.05
CA ARG A 93 10.13 -21.53 -5.41
C ARG A 93 9.17 -20.60 -6.15
N LEU A 94 9.54 -20.12 -7.34
CA LEU A 94 8.71 -19.23 -8.18
C LEU A 94 7.27 -19.74 -8.33
N GLY A 95 7.09 -21.03 -8.59
CA GLY A 95 5.78 -21.64 -8.79
C GLY A 95 4.91 -21.60 -7.53
N ASP A 96 5.51 -21.87 -6.37
CA ASP A 96 4.81 -21.81 -5.07
C ASP A 96 4.40 -20.39 -4.73
N ALA A 97 5.30 -19.42 -4.93
CA ALA A 97 5.04 -18.00 -4.69
C ALA A 97 3.93 -17.46 -5.62
N LEU A 98 4.01 -17.76 -6.92
CA LEU A 98 2.98 -17.36 -7.88
C LEU A 98 1.61 -17.97 -7.51
N SER A 99 1.59 -19.25 -7.17
CA SER A 99 0.37 -19.94 -6.76
C SER A 99 -0.24 -19.32 -5.50
N LEU A 100 0.60 -18.97 -4.50
CA LEU A 100 0.13 -18.28 -3.29
C LEU A 100 -0.44 -16.90 -3.60
N LEU A 101 0.31 -16.04 -4.29
CA LEU A 101 -0.14 -14.70 -4.64
C LEU A 101 -1.47 -14.71 -5.40
N LEU A 102 -1.64 -15.62 -6.35
CA LEU A 102 -2.89 -15.75 -7.09
C LEU A 102 -4.04 -16.30 -6.22
N ASP A 103 -3.77 -17.14 -5.24
CA ASP A 103 -4.81 -17.56 -4.29
C ASP A 103 -5.30 -16.40 -3.43
N LEU A 104 -4.38 -15.54 -2.96
CA LEU A 104 -4.71 -14.37 -2.17
C LEU A 104 -5.47 -13.31 -2.99
N THR A 105 -5.08 -13.08 -4.24
CA THR A 105 -5.56 -11.94 -5.05
C THR A 105 -6.69 -12.30 -6.04
N GLU A 106 -6.84 -13.57 -6.42
CA GLU A 106 -7.89 -13.99 -7.35
C GLU A 106 -8.95 -14.90 -6.74
N ALA A 107 -8.64 -15.55 -5.62
CA ALA A 107 -9.53 -16.53 -5.00
C ALA A 107 -9.63 -16.42 -3.47
N PRO A 108 -9.62 -15.22 -2.86
CA PRO A 108 -9.80 -15.12 -1.42
C PRO A 108 -11.20 -15.60 -1.01
N ALA A 109 -11.32 -15.98 0.26
CA ALA A 109 -12.59 -16.40 0.84
C ALA A 109 -12.80 -15.63 2.14
N PHE A 110 -13.72 -14.67 2.12
CA PHE A 110 -14.05 -13.84 3.27
C PHE A 110 -15.23 -14.47 4.03
N THR A 111 -14.98 -15.13 5.17
CA THR A 111 -16.04 -15.61 6.06
C THR A 111 -16.49 -14.51 7.02
N ALA A 112 -17.68 -14.64 7.61
CA ALA A 112 -18.14 -13.69 8.63
C ALA A 112 -17.22 -13.74 9.87
N GLU A 113 -16.76 -14.93 10.24
CA GLU A 113 -15.84 -15.15 11.36
C GLU A 113 -14.49 -14.47 11.14
N ASP A 114 -13.90 -14.63 9.94
CA ASP A 114 -12.63 -13.97 9.58
C ASP A 114 -12.78 -12.44 9.65
N VAL A 115 -13.90 -11.89 9.16
CA VAL A 115 -14.17 -10.45 9.22
C VAL A 115 -14.25 -9.95 10.66
N GLU A 116 -14.95 -10.65 11.54
CA GLU A 116 -15.06 -10.21 12.93
C GLU A 116 -13.74 -10.38 13.71
N THR A 117 -12.94 -11.37 13.36
CA THR A 117 -11.62 -11.55 13.95
C THR A 117 -10.69 -10.42 13.53
N GLU A 118 -10.59 -10.12 12.21
CA GLU A 118 -9.72 -9.04 11.73
C GLU A 118 -10.19 -7.65 12.15
N ARG A 119 -11.49 -7.43 12.29
CA ARG A 119 -12.01 -6.18 12.85
C ARG A 119 -11.41 -5.86 14.21
N LYS A 120 -11.26 -6.85 15.07
CA LYS A 120 -10.66 -6.66 16.40
C LYS A 120 -9.17 -6.34 16.30
N VAL A 121 -8.45 -7.06 15.42
CA VAL A 121 -7.02 -6.82 15.17
C VAL A 121 -6.79 -5.40 14.65
N ILE A 122 -7.57 -4.95 13.66
CA ILE A 122 -7.45 -3.61 13.08
C ILE A 122 -7.77 -2.52 14.13
N LEU A 123 -8.77 -2.73 14.98
CA LEU A 123 -9.08 -1.76 16.05
C LEU A 123 -7.96 -1.68 17.10
N GLU A 124 -7.28 -2.78 17.41
CA GLU A 124 -6.09 -2.77 18.27
C GLU A 124 -4.91 -2.08 17.59
N GLU A 125 -4.66 -2.34 16.29
CA GLU A 125 -3.65 -1.64 15.50
C GLU A 125 -3.89 -0.12 15.46
N MET A 126 -5.13 0.31 15.28
CA MET A 126 -5.50 1.73 15.35
C MET A 126 -5.20 2.33 16.73
N ALA A 127 -5.43 1.58 17.81
CA ALA A 127 -5.10 2.03 19.16
C ALA A 127 -3.57 2.16 19.32
N GLU A 128 -2.80 1.16 18.87
CA GLU A 128 -1.34 1.20 18.87
C GLU A 128 -0.79 2.39 18.06
N ALA A 129 -1.29 2.61 16.84
CA ALA A 129 -0.89 3.75 16.00
C ALA A 129 -1.18 5.11 16.68
N ASN A 130 -2.27 5.21 17.45
CA ASN A 130 -2.59 6.41 18.24
C ASN A 130 -1.65 6.62 19.44
N ASP A 131 -1.05 5.56 19.96
CA ASP A 131 -0.09 5.62 21.06
C ASP A 131 1.31 6.02 20.58
N VAL A 132 1.66 5.81 19.30
CA VAL A 132 2.92 6.24 18.70
C VAL A 132 2.85 7.73 18.35
N PRO A 133 3.67 8.60 18.99
CA PRO A 133 3.55 10.04 18.83
C PRO A 133 3.80 10.53 17.39
N GLU A 134 4.74 9.92 16.69
CA GLU A 134 5.09 10.25 15.30
C GLU A 134 3.94 9.94 14.34
N ASP A 135 3.31 8.78 14.47
CA ASP A 135 2.22 8.32 13.61
C ASP A 135 0.99 9.21 13.82
N ARG A 136 0.65 9.45 15.09
CA ARG A 136 -0.45 10.36 15.44
C ARG A 136 -0.22 11.79 14.94
N LEU A 137 1.01 12.30 15.07
CA LEU A 137 1.37 13.64 14.59
C LEU A 137 1.24 13.70 13.07
N HIS A 138 1.78 12.72 12.37
CA HIS A 138 1.72 12.61 10.90
C HIS A 138 0.26 12.53 10.41
N GLU A 139 -0.54 11.66 10.98
CA GLU A 139 -1.94 11.50 10.59
C GLU A 139 -2.75 12.77 10.82
N THR A 140 -2.60 13.39 12.01
CA THR A 140 -3.25 14.67 12.32
C THR A 140 -2.83 15.76 11.37
N PHE A 141 -1.53 15.80 11.01
CA PHE A 141 -1.00 16.78 10.06
C PHE A 141 -1.63 16.57 8.67
N VAL A 142 -1.59 15.36 8.12
CA VAL A 142 -2.11 15.05 6.77
C VAL A 142 -3.59 15.38 6.68
N ARG A 143 -4.37 15.04 7.70
CA ARG A 143 -5.80 15.35 7.79
C ARG A 143 -6.07 16.86 7.83
N SER A 144 -5.27 17.61 8.58
CA SER A 144 -5.40 19.08 8.67
C SER A 144 -4.91 19.79 7.41
N TYR A 145 -3.94 19.20 6.75
CA TYR A 145 -3.34 19.73 5.52
C TYR A 145 -4.25 19.57 4.29
N TRP A 146 -5.00 18.47 4.23
CA TRP A 146 -5.97 18.12 3.17
C TRP A 146 -7.35 17.77 3.75
N PRO A 147 -8.05 18.73 4.42
CA PRO A 147 -9.22 18.42 5.23
C PRO A 147 -10.40 17.83 4.43
N ASP A 148 -10.59 18.29 3.18
CA ASP A 148 -11.72 17.90 2.33
C ASP A 148 -11.29 17.03 1.14
N HIS A 149 -10.13 16.39 1.25
CA HIS A 149 -9.60 15.58 0.18
C HIS A 149 -9.34 14.12 0.63
N PRO A 150 -9.60 13.10 -0.21
CA PRO A 150 -9.36 11.70 0.16
C PRO A 150 -7.92 11.38 0.59
N LEU A 151 -6.93 12.13 0.11
CA LEU A 151 -5.54 11.99 0.57
C LEU A 151 -5.37 12.36 2.05
N GLY A 152 -6.25 13.18 2.62
CA GLY A 152 -6.27 13.54 4.04
C GLY A 152 -6.93 12.46 4.94
N ALA A 153 -7.72 11.56 4.38
CA ALA A 153 -8.37 10.50 5.15
C ALA A 153 -7.36 9.44 5.64
N PRO A 154 -7.52 8.86 6.84
CA PRO A 154 -6.62 7.83 7.35
C PRO A 154 -6.68 6.54 6.52
N ILE A 155 -5.54 5.84 6.35
CA ILE A 155 -5.49 4.54 5.65
C ILE A 155 -6.21 3.46 6.46
N LEU A 156 -6.04 3.46 7.77
CA LEU A 156 -6.69 2.52 8.69
C LEU A 156 -8.21 2.74 8.80
N GLY A 157 -8.71 3.87 8.29
CA GLY A 157 -10.09 4.30 8.51
C GLY A 157 -10.30 4.97 9.86
N THR A 158 -11.55 4.99 10.33
CA THR A 158 -11.92 5.48 11.66
C THR A 158 -12.54 4.34 12.46
N ASP A 159 -12.55 4.45 13.79
CA ASP A 159 -13.19 3.47 14.68
C ASP A 159 -14.65 3.21 14.25
N GLU A 160 -15.38 4.27 13.92
CA GLU A 160 -16.76 4.19 13.45
C GLU A 160 -16.88 3.44 12.11
N THR A 161 -16.07 3.77 11.13
CA THR A 161 -16.15 3.13 9.81
C THR A 161 -15.73 1.67 9.90
N VAL A 162 -14.61 1.35 10.56
CA VAL A 162 -14.13 -0.03 10.73
C VAL A 162 -15.16 -0.90 11.45
N ARG A 163 -15.82 -0.39 12.48
CA ARG A 163 -16.91 -1.12 13.18
C ARG A 163 -18.13 -1.36 12.29
N SER A 164 -18.43 -0.44 11.38
CA SER A 164 -19.62 -0.52 10.51
C SER A 164 -19.42 -1.31 9.22
N LEU A 165 -18.15 -1.59 8.81
CA LEU A 165 -17.87 -2.33 7.59
C LEU A 165 -18.46 -3.74 7.61
N SER A 166 -19.46 -4.01 6.77
CA SER A 166 -20.03 -5.34 6.62
C SER A 166 -19.19 -6.20 5.66
N ARG A 167 -19.30 -7.54 5.84
CA ARG A 167 -18.69 -8.50 4.90
C ARG A 167 -19.10 -8.25 3.44
N SER A 168 -20.37 -7.93 3.19
CA SER A 168 -20.86 -7.65 1.83
C SER A 168 -20.18 -6.44 1.22
N ARG A 169 -19.90 -5.40 2.01
CA ARG A 169 -19.21 -4.19 1.58
C ARG A 169 -17.75 -4.47 1.26
N LEU A 170 -17.07 -5.24 2.10
CA LEU A 170 -15.69 -5.69 1.84
C LEU A 170 -15.58 -6.57 0.58
N VAL A 171 -16.49 -7.50 0.38
CA VAL A 171 -16.56 -8.29 -0.87
C VAL A 171 -16.83 -7.40 -2.09
N GLY A 172 -17.69 -6.39 -1.96
CA GLY A 172 -17.93 -5.38 -2.98
C GLY A 172 -16.67 -4.62 -3.36
N ARG A 173 -15.96 -4.11 -2.34
CA ARG A 173 -14.68 -3.40 -2.52
C ARG A 173 -13.62 -4.27 -3.16
N PHE A 174 -13.45 -5.51 -2.71
CA PHE A 174 -12.53 -6.46 -3.35
C PHE A 174 -12.82 -6.62 -4.85
N ARG A 175 -14.09 -6.85 -5.21
CA ARG A 175 -14.50 -7.01 -6.62
C ARG A 175 -14.28 -5.75 -7.44
N GLU A 176 -14.35 -4.60 -6.83
CA GLU A 176 -14.11 -3.31 -7.47
C GLU A 176 -12.63 -3.11 -7.82
N ILE A 177 -11.73 -3.32 -6.86
CA ILE A 177 -10.31 -2.99 -7.03
C ILE A 177 -9.49 -4.12 -7.66
N PHE A 178 -9.76 -5.40 -7.33
CA PHE A 178 -9.02 -6.55 -7.88
C PHE A 178 -9.56 -6.98 -9.28
N ARG A 179 -9.79 -6.01 -10.15
CA ARG A 179 -10.13 -6.27 -11.55
C ARG A 179 -8.87 -6.43 -12.39
N PRO A 180 -8.85 -7.28 -13.42
CA PRO A 180 -7.68 -7.45 -14.28
C PRO A 180 -7.17 -6.13 -14.87
N GLU A 181 -8.08 -5.25 -15.28
CA GLU A 181 -7.78 -3.96 -15.91
C GLU A 181 -7.18 -2.94 -14.91
N ARG A 182 -7.34 -3.18 -13.61
CA ARG A 182 -6.75 -2.39 -12.52
C ARG A 182 -5.56 -3.08 -11.86
N THR A 183 -5.22 -4.28 -12.32
CA THR A 183 -4.22 -5.12 -11.67
C THR A 183 -2.99 -5.25 -12.57
N PHE A 184 -1.83 -5.13 -11.95
CA PHE A 184 -0.54 -5.37 -12.60
C PHE A 184 0.15 -6.51 -11.87
N LEU A 185 0.61 -7.51 -12.60
CA LEU A 185 1.51 -8.53 -12.08
C LEU A 185 2.93 -8.17 -12.52
N VAL A 186 3.83 -8.03 -11.57
CA VAL A 186 5.24 -7.74 -11.81
C VAL A 186 6.07 -8.93 -11.40
N ALA A 187 6.99 -9.37 -12.27
CA ALA A 187 7.97 -10.41 -11.99
C ALA A 187 9.36 -9.92 -12.33
N VAL A 188 10.27 -9.96 -11.36
CA VAL A 188 11.67 -9.52 -11.49
C VAL A 188 12.58 -10.59 -10.93
N GLY A 189 13.65 -10.95 -11.64
CA GLY A 189 14.66 -11.89 -11.14
C GLY A 189 14.94 -13.08 -12.07
N ALA A 190 15.31 -14.20 -11.49
CA ALA A 190 15.78 -15.38 -12.20
C ALA A 190 14.62 -16.26 -12.71
N PHE A 191 14.13 -15.98 -13.89
CA PHE A 191 13.13 -16.81 -14.57
C PHE A 191 13.25 -16.66 -16.10
N GLU A 192 12.60 -17.57 -16.82
CA GLU A 192 12.46 -17.52 -18.27
C GLU A 192 11.05 -16.99 -18.60
N PRO A 193 10.90 -15.87 -19.37
CA PRO A 193 9.63 -15.18 -19.59
C PRO A 193 8.50 -16.07 -20.14
N GLU A 194 8.77 -16.86 -21.16
CA GLU A 194 7.74 -17.70 -21.79
C GLU A 194 7.29 -18.84 -20.86
N ALA A 195 8.22 -19.42 -20.08
CA ALA A 195 7.90 -20.43 -19.07
C ALA A 195 7.05 -19.83 -17.95
N PHE A 196 7.36 -18.61 -17.50
CA PHE A 196 6.55 -17.88 -16.53
C PHE A 196 5.13 -17.63 -17.03
N LEU A 197 4.95 -17.12 -18.25
CA LEU A 197 3.64 -16.86 -18.84
C LEU A 197 2.80 -18.13 -19.00
N LYS A 198 3.42 -19.25 -19.36
CA LYS A 198 2.75 -20.57 -19.41
C LYS A 198 2.30 -21.00 -18.02
N LEU A 199 3.17 -20.85 -17.01
CA LEU A 199 2.86 -21.16 -15.61
C LEU A 199 1.71 -20.28 -15.10
N LEU A 200 1.79 -18.96 -15.30
CA LEU A 200 0.74 -18.00 -14.95
C LEU A 200 -0.61 -18.39 -15.58
N SER A 201 -0.61 -18.71 -16.87
CA SER A 201 -1.83 -19.11 -17.59
C SER A 201 -2.42 -20.41 -17.05
N LYS A 202 -1.58 -21.37 -16.65
CA LYS A 202 -2.00 -22.62 -16.01
C LYS A 202 -2.61 -22.36 -14.65
N GLU A 203 -1.91 -21.61 -13.79
CA GLU A 203 -2.36 -21.29 -12.43
C GLU A 203 -3.68 -20.53 -12.42
N ARG A 204 -3.86 -19.55 -13.33
CA ARG A 204 -5.09 -18.76 -13.42
C ARG A 204 -6.28 -19.57 -13.94
N ARG A 205 -6.07 -20.51 -14.87
CA ARG A 205 -7.15 -21.42 -15.32
C ARG A 205 -7.71 -22.29 -14.21
N MET A 206 -6.91 -22.65 -13.22
CA MET A 206 -7.36 -23.43 -12.07
C MET A 206 -8.20 -22.61 -11.06
N ARG A 207 -8.19 -21.27 -11.19
CA ARG A 207 -8.93 -20.35 -10.33
C ARG A 207 -10.08 -19.74 -11.15
N ARG A 208 -11.22 -20.39 -11.17
CA ARG A 208 -12.40 -19.87 -11.86
C ARG A 208 -12.76 -18.47 -11.31
N ARG A 209 -12.52 -17.44 -12.09
CA ARG A 209 -13.00 -16.09 -11.80
C ARG A 209 -14.48 -15.98 -12.20
N SER A 210 -15.28 -15.38 -11.34
CA SER A 210 -16.61 -14.93 -11.76
C SER A 210 -16.44 -13.76 -12.75
N PRO A 211 -17.24 -13.70 -13.85
CA PRO A 211 -17.23 -12.55 -14.72
C PRO A 211 -17.46 -11.27 -13.92
N VAL A 212 -16.62 -10.29 -14.13
CA VAL A 212 -16.80 -8.96 -13.55
C VAL A 212 -17.30 -8.04 -14.66
N PRO A 213 -18.38 -7.28 -14.46
CA PRO A 213 -18.84 -6.32 -15.48
C PRO A 213 -17.72 -5.34 -15.84
N PRO A 214 -17.61 -4.88 -17.10
CA PRO A 214 -16.61 -3.90 -17.49
C PRO A 214 -16.69 -2.63 -16.61
N LEU A 215 -15.55 -1.99 -16.39
CA LEU A 215 -15.52 -0.72 -15.69
C LEU A 215 -16.28 0.34 -16.46
N PRO A 216 -17.04 1.22 -15.80
CA PRO A 216 -17.42 2.48 -16.41
C PRO A 216 -16.13 3.23 -16.78
N ALA A 217 -16.13 3.86 -17.97
CA ALA A 217 -14.98 4.62 -18.44
C ALA A 217 -14.52 5.62 -17.37
N HIS A 218 -13.25 5.51 -17.00
CA HIS A 218 -12.48 6.36 -16.11
C HIS A 218 -13.22 7.11 -14.99
N ALA A 219 -12.81 6.86 -13.76
CA ALA A 219 -13.13 7.79 -12.68
C ALA A 219 -12.64 9.20 -13.10
N PRO A 220 -13.45 10.24 -12.91
CA PRO A 220 -13.03 11.60 -13.23
C PRO A 220 -11.73 11.92 -12.49
N PRO A 221 -10.85 12.74 -13.08
CA PRO A 221 -9.67 13.18 -12.38
C PRO A 221 -10.11 13.83 -11.06
N ARG A 222 -9.51 13.42 -9.96
CA ARG A 222 -9.74 14.08 -8.67
C ARG A 222 -9.28 15.53 -8.79
N ARG A 223 -9.94 16.41 -8.06
CA ARG A 223 -9.45 17.80 -7.97
C ARG A 223 -8.15 17.79 -7.19
N SER A 224 -7.20 18.64 -7.61
CA SER A 224 -6.00 18.89 -6.80
C SER A 224 -6.41 19.30 -5.39
N PRO A 225 -5.79 18.74 -4.35
CA PRO A 225 -6.14 19.05 -2.98
C PRO A 225 -5.89 20.54 -2.69
N ARG A 226 -6.83 21.19 -2.00
CA ARG A 226 -6.57 22.49 -1.41
C ARG A 226 -5.73 22.27 -0.17
N THR A 227 -4.59 22.94 -0.10
CA THR A 227 -3.76 22.95 1.09
C THR A 227 -4.15 24.15 1.95
N GLU A 228 -4.44 23.88 3.21
CA GLU A 228 -4.68 24.96 4.17
C GLU A 228 -3.43 25.19 5.02
N SER A 229 -3.12 26.47 5.24
CA SER A 229 -2.09 26.82 6.23
C SER A 229 -2.68 26.60 7.62
N CYS A 230 -2.17 25.62 8.33
CA CYS A 230 -2.61 25.29 9.67
C CYS A 230 -1.43 25.19 10.62
N ALA A 231 -1.67 25.46 11.88
CA ALA A 231 -0.76 25.16 12.99
C ALA A 231 -1.60 24.58 14.12
N PHE A 232 -1.17 23.47 14.68
CA PHE A 232 -1.83 22.85 15.81
C PHE A 232 -0.79 22.31 16.81
N HIS A 233 -1.21 22.12 18.01
CA HIS A 233 -0.41 21.56 19.10
C HIS A 233 -1.20 20.45 19.78
N ILE A 234 -0.60 19.26 19.87
CA ILE A 234 -1.15 18.12 20.60
C ILE A 234 -0.37 18.00 21.91
N GLN A 235 -1.05 18.23 23.02
CA GLN A 235 -0.40 18.12 24.32
C GLN A 235 -0.41 16.65 24.80
N ARG A 236 0.80 16.11 25.08
CA ARG A 236 1.03 14.76 25.58
C ARG A 236 1.97 14.84 26.77
N PRO A 237 1.43 15.04 27.99
CA PRO A 237 2.24 15.20 29.21
C PRO A 237 2.97 13.93 29.64
N ASP A 238 2.59 12.80 29.07
CA ASP A 238 3.21 11.48 29.26
C ASP A 238 4.50 11.29 28.44
N LEU A 239 4.80 12.18 27.48
CA LEU A 239 5.99 12.09 26.65
C LEU A 239 7.15 12.94 27.18
N ASN A 240 8.37 12.42 27.08
CA ASN A 240 9.60 13.12 27.46
C ASN A 240 10.22 13.93 26.30
N GLN A 241 9.70 13.81 25.09
CA GLN A 241 10.22 14.45 23.89
C GLN A 241 9.13 15.21 23.15
N THR A 242 9.53 16.28 22.46
CA THR A 242 8.65 17.01 21.55
C THR A 242 8.89 16.54 20.12
N HIS A 243 7.82 16.14 19.46
CA HIS A 243 7.83 15.80 18.04
C HIS A 243 7.32 16.99 17.24
N LEU A 244 8.08 17.43 16.24
CA LEU A 244 7.75 18.56 15.38
C LEU A 244 7.68 18.12 13.94
N LEU A 245 6.58 18.45 13.25
CA LEU A 245 6.41 18.22 11.84
C LEU A 245 6.05 19.53 11.14
N VAL A 246 6.79 19.86 10.09
CA VAL A 246 6.58 21.06 9.26
C VAL A 246 6.41 20.60 7.83
N GLY A 247 5.32 21.01 7.18
CA GLY A 247 5.05 20.62 5.80
C GLY A 247 4.76 21.81 4.89
N THR A 248 5.04 21.63 3.62
CA THR A 248 4.78 22.57 2.54
C THR A 248 4.30 21.86 1.30
N PRO A 249 3.54 22.50 0.40
CA PRO A 249 3.15 21.91 -0.88
C PRO A 249 4.36 21.44 -1.69
N ALA A 250 4.22 20.26 -2.30
CA ALA A 250 5.16 19.70 -3.26
C ALA A 250 4.42 19.34 -4.56
N PRO A 251 5.17 19.16 -5.67
CA PRO A 251 4.58 18.80 -6.95
C PRO A 251 3.81 17.48 -6.90
N ALA A 252 2.82 17.32 -7.78
CA ALA A 252 2.20 16.01 -8.02
C ALA A 252 3.21 15.04 -8.65
N TYR A 253 2.99 13.73 -8.49
CA TYR A 253 3.92 12.68 -8.91
C TYR A 253 4.42 12.78 -10.36
N ALA A 254 3.56 13.19 -11.31
CA ALA A 254 3.91 13.31 -12.73
C ALA A 254 4.47 14.67 -13.13
N ASP A 255 4.65 15.60 -12.19
CA ASP A 255 5.16 16.94 -12.46
C ASP A 255 6.66 16.91 -12.82
N ARG A 256 7.05 17.75 -13.78
CA ARG A 256 8.46 17.88 -14.19
C ARG A 256 9.38 18.43 -13.10
N GLN A 257 8.84 19.06 -12.07
CA GLN A 257 9.59 19.61 -10.94
C GLN A 257 9.93 18.55 -9.87
N VAL A 258 9.38 17.34 -9.94
CA VAL A 258 9.64 16.26 -8.96
C VAL A 258 11.13 15.98 -8.75
N PRO A 259 11.99 15.87 -9.79
CA PRO A 259 13.42 15.66 -9.57
C PRO A 259 14.10 16.80 -8.81
N ALA A 260 13.72 18.04 -9.06
CA ALA A 260 14.25 19.20 -8.34
C ALA A 260 13.77 19.24 -6.88
N ALA A 261 12.49 18.94 -6.63
CA ALA A 261 11.94 18.83 -5.28
C ALA A 261 12.61 17.71 -4.49
N TRP A 262 12.84 16.56 -5.14
CA TRP A 262 13.58 15.46 -4.52
C TRP A 262 15.01 15.86 -4.13
N LEU A 263 15.77 16.47 -5.03
CA LEU A 263 17.12 16.95 -4.71
C LEU A 263 17.11 17.95 -3.56
N LEU A 264 16.12 18.85 -3.53
CA LEU A 264 15.96 19.79 -2.42
C LEU A 264 15.73 19.08 -1.08
N SER A 265 14.87 18.07 -1.05
CA SER A 265 14.62 17.29 0.19
C SER A 265 15.88 16.57 0.67
N VAL A 266 16.67 16.01 -0.25
CA VAL A 266 17.98 15.38 0.08
C VAL A 266 18.96 16.40 0.65
N VAL A 267 19.08 17.58 0.06
CA VAL A 267 19.95 18.68 0.55
C VAL A 267 19.51 19.15 1.93
N LEU A 268 18.20 19.22 2.17
CA LEU A 268 17.64 19.67 3.45
C LEU A 268 17.79 18.62 4.56
N GLY A 269 17.37 17.39 4.32
CA GLY A 269 17.26 16.39 5.39
C GLY A 269 17.55 14.94 5.00
N GLY A 270 18.08 14.67 3.79
CA GLY A 270 18.25 13.30 3.27
C GLY A 270 19.42 12.49 3.86
N GLY A 271 20.16 13.01 4.83
CA GLY A 271 21.27 12.26 5.46
C GLY A 271 22.09 13.09 6.44
N VAL A 272 23.14 12.48 7.00
CA VAL A 272 23.98 13.09 8.05
C VAL A 272 24.74 14.35 7.57
N SER A 273 24.97 14.52 6.29
CA SER A 273 25.59 15.72 5.72
C SER A 273 24.60 16.81 5.33
N SER A 274 23.30 16.58 5.52
CA SER A 274 22.23 17.50 5.16
C SER A 274 22.23 18.76 6.04
N ARG A 275 21.57 19.82 5.54
CA ARG A 275 21.54 21.12 6.25
C ARG A 275 20.85 21.06 7.60
N LEU A 276 19.70 20.35 7.69
CA LEU A 276 18.97 20.21 8.94
C LEU A 276 19.78 19.39 9.95
N TRP A 277 20.34 18.24 9.52
CA TRP A 277 21.14 17.41 10.39
C TRP A 277 22.32 18.18 11.01
N ARG A 278 23.14 18.84 10.18
CA ARG A 278 24.29 19.62 10.63
C ARG A 278 23.89 20.77 11.55
N ARG A 279 22.79 21.44 11.26
CA ARG A 279 22.38 22.62 12.05
C ARG A 279 21.64 22.22 13.32
N VAL A 280 20.65 21.35 13.24
CA VAL A 280 19.79 21.02 14.39
C VAL A 280 20.46 20.03 15.33
N ARG A 281 21.03 18.94 14.77
CA ARG A 281 21.63 17.88 15.58
C ARG A 281 23.09 18.17 15.94
N GLU A 282 23.97 18.41 14.96
CA GLU A 282 25.41 18.54 15.25
C GLU A 282 25.75 19.85 15.94
N ARG A 283 25.27 20.98 15.40
CA ARG A 283 25.66 22.30 15.92
C ARG A 283 24.92 22.68 17.20
N HIS A 284 23.63 22.35 17.30
CA HIS A 284 22.80 22.79 18.42
C HIS A 284 22.36 21.68 19.36
N GLY A 285 22.51 20.42 19.00
CA GLY A 285 22.14 19.27 19.85
C GLY A 285 20.64 19.21 20.21
N LEU A 286 19.76 19.78 19.37
CA LEU A 286 18.35 19.96 19.71
C LEU A 286 17.49 18.73 19.43
N ALA A 287 17.93 17.84 18.52
CA ALA A 287 17.18 16.65 18.17
C ALA A 287 18.11 15.46 17.92
N TYR A 288 17.66 14.27 18.30
CA TYR A 288 18.35 13.03 17.96
C TYR A 288 18.11 12.63 16.50
N HIS A 289 16.88 12.84 16.02
CA HIS A 289 16.48 12.62 14.62
C HIS A 289 15.94 13.90 14.01
N VAL A 290 16.35 14.19 12.80
CA VAL A 290 15.81 15.26 11.97
C VAL A 290 16.00 14.87 10.49
N GLY A 291 14.98 15.03 9.69
CA GLY A 291 14.98 14.65 8.28
C GLY A 291 14.06 15.54 7.43
N ALA A 292 14.11 15.34 6.14
CA ALA A 292 13.15 15.90 5.20
C ALA A 292 12.87 14.88 4.10
N GLY A 293 11.63 14.81 3.66
CA GLY A 293 11.18 13.89 2.63
C GLY A 293 10.06 14.46 1.77
N LEU A 294 9.68 13.72 0.76
CA LEU A 294 8.55 14.03 -0.11
C LEU A 294 7.54 12.88 -0.04
N THR A 295 6.28 13.24 0.09
CA THR A 295 5.15 12.35 -0.17
C THR A 295 4.44 12.85 -1.43
N LEU A 296 4.45 12.01 -2.47
CA LEU A 296 3.95 12.38 -3.78
C LEU A 296 2.74 11.51 -4.13
N HIS A 297 1.69 12.16 -4.59
CA HIS A 297 0.47 11.53 -5.09
C HIS A 297 0.15 12.05 -6.49
N ARG A 298 -0.78 11.37 -7.18
CA ARG A 298 -1.23 11.78 -8.50
C ARG A 298 -1.80 13.19 -8.53
N ASP A 299 -2.52 13.56 -7.48
CA ASP A 299 -3.31 14.79 -7.43
C ASP A 299 -2.57 15.95 -6.70
N GLY A 300 -1.47 15.66 -6.01
CA GLY A 300 -0.64 16.63 -5.28
C GLY A 300 0.44 15.99 -4.45
N GLY A 301 1.29 16.79 -3.84
CA GLY A 301 2.35 16.31 -2.95
C GLY A 301 2.56 17.22 -1.74
N MET A 302 3.35 16.71 -0.81
CA MET A 302 3.84 17.48 0.34
C MET A 302 5.31 17.15 0.60
N ALA A 303 6.07 18.18 1.03
CA ALA A 303 7.39 18.03 1.59
C ALA A 303 7.30 18.20 3.11
N LEU A 304 7.87 17.28 3.83
CA LEU A 304 7.85 17.20 5.30
C LEU A 304 9.26 17.29 5.84
#